data_7e2046e615360e631261d910dc62de29
#
_entry.id   7e2046e615360e631261d910dc62de29
#
_cell.length_a   1.000
_cell.length_b   1.000
_cell.length_c   1.000
_cell.angle_alpha   90.00
_cell.angle_beta   90.00
_cell.angle_gamma   90.00
#
_symmetry.space_group_name_H-M   'P 1'
#
loop_
_entity.id
_entity.type
_entity.pdbx_description
1 polymer ?
#
loop_
_entity_poly.entity_id
_entity_poly.type
_entity_poly.pdbx_seq_one_letter_code
_entity_poly.pdbx_strand_id
1 'polypeptide(L)'
;MSEQPGRYHRSFTGLAAALVVLVAIVVAMVVLQKLTNAAGSPNPTPAVPYAETVTYVRQQSHLHLLAPPSLPKGWRATSVRYVDGRDEHWHLGVLTAGDQYIGLEQGHGTVRAMVKKYVAPRARQQKPVTIDGASWTAWSDSAGDLGFSRRQGNTTTLVVGTADRATLTGYVASLR
;
A
#
# COMPACT_ATOMS: atom_id res chain seq x y z
N MET A 1 64.30 -21.06 17.14
CA MET A 1 63.72 -19.82 16.59
C MET A 1 62.22 -19.95 16.77
N SER A 2 61.67 -19.29 17.75
CA SER A 2 60.25 -19.39 18.11
C SER A 2 59.55 -18.08 17.66
N GLU A 3 58.72 -18.21 16.64
CA GLU A 3 57.86 -17.09 16.21
C GLU A 3 56.66 -16.95 17.19
N GLN A 4 56.58 -15.84 17.85
CA GLN A 4 55.43 -15.48 18.66
C GLN A 4 54.31 -14.92 17.74
N PRO A 5 53.07 -15.45 17.80
CA PRO A 5 51.96 -14.83 17.10
C PRO A 5 51.56 -13.53 17.75
N GLY A 6 51.61 -12.45 16.99
CA GLY A 6 51.20 -11.11 17.43
C GLY A 6 49.72 -11.09 17.88
N ARG A 7 49.48 -10.77 19.16
CA ARG A 7 48.16 -10.52 19.70
C ARG A 7 47.62 -9.22 19.12
N TYR A 8 46.64 -9.35 18.23
CA TYR A 8 45.85 -8.23 17.71
C TYR A 8 45.01 -7.64 18.84
N HIS A 9 45.49 -6.61 19.51
CA HIS A 9 44.70 -5.81 20.43
C HIS A 9 43.69 -5.02 19.60
N ARG A 10 42.48 -5.54 19.47
CA ARG A 10 41.35 -4.75 18.98
C ARG A 10 41.08 -3.65 20.02
N SER A 11 41.58 -2.44 19.74
CA SER A 11 41.32 -1.28 20.55
C SER A 11 39.83 -1.01 20.59
N PHE A 12 39.25 -0.97 21.79
CA PHE A 12 37.84 -0.64 22.02
C PHE A 12 37.48 0.73 21.41
N THR A 13 38.44 1.65 21.34
CA THR A 13 38.35 2.94 20.68
C THR A 13 38.17 2.82 19.15
N GLY A 14 38.85 1.88 18.51
CA GLY A 14 38.68 1.62 17.07
C GLY A 14 37.31 1.03 16.72
N LEU A 15 36.78 0.16 17.59
CA LEU A 15 35.44 -0.40 17.44
C LEU A 15 34.36 0.68 17.60
N ALA A 16 34.51 1.54 18.62
CA ALA A 16 33.61 2.66 18.84
C ALA A 16 33.63 3.67 17.69
N ALA A 17 34.80 4.00 17.16
CA ALA A 17 34.95 4.87 16.00
C ALA A 17 34.30 4.28 14.75
N ALA A 18 34.49 2.98 14.50
CA ALA A 18 33.85 2.31 13.37
C ALA A 18 32.31 2.28 13.48
N LEU A 19 31.78 2.09 14.71
CA LEU A 19 30.35 2.14 14.95
C LEU A 19 29.76 3.53 14.68
N VAL A 20 30.43 4.60 15.14
CA VAL A 20 30.03 5.98 14.90
C VAL A 20 29.98 6.28 13.39
N VAL A 21 31.00 5.87 12.65
CA VAL A 21 31.04 6.05 11.19
C VAL A 21 29.91 5.30 10.51
N LEU A 22 29.62 4.07 10.94
CA LEU A 22 28.54 3.26 10.37
C LEU A 22 27.17 3.91 10.64
N VAL A 23 26.93 4.39 11.86
CA VAL A 23 25.70 5.12 12.21
C VAL A 23 25.59 6.41 11.39
N ALA A 24 26.67 7.16 11.22
CA ALA A 24 26.66 8.37 10.39
C ALA A 24 26.33 8.08 8.92
N ILE A 25 26.83 6.98 8.36
CA ILE A 25 26.50 6.54 6.99
C ILE A 25 25.03 6.18 6.88
N VAL A 26 24.49 5.40 7.85
CA VAL A 26 23.06 5.03 7.86
C VAL A 26 22.16 6.26 7.98
N VAL A 27 22.49 7.20 8.87
CA VAL A 27 21.75 8.45 9.02
C VAL A 27 21.80 9.27 7.71
N ALA A 28 22.99 9.41 7.10
CA ALA A 28 23.15 10.11 5.84
C ALA A 28 22.33 9.46 4.72
N MET A 29 22.30 8.13 4.67
CA MET A 29 21.52 7.38 3.67
C MET A 29 20.02 7.56 3.87
N VAL A 30 19.52 7.56 5.11
CA VAL A 30 18.11 7.81 5.44
C VAL A 30 17.71 9.25 5.11
N VAL A 31 18.57 10.23 5.42
CA VAL A 31 18.35 11.64 5.07
C VAL A 31 18.33 11.81 3.55
N LEU A 32 19.27 11.20 2.85
CA LEU A 32 19.32 11.26 1.39
C LEU A 32 18.08 10.62 0.75
N GLN A 33 17.63 9.46 1.24
CA GLN A 33 16.37 8.84 0.80
C GLN A 33 15.16 9.75 1.03
N LYS A 34 15.08 10.42 2.18
CA LYS A 34 13.98 11.37 2.44
C LYS A 34 14.03 12.58 1.51
N LEU A 35 15.21 13.11 1.22
CA LEU A 35 15.39 14.25 0.31
C LEU A 35 15.10 13.86 -1.15
N THR A 36 15.53 12.68 -1.60
CA THR A 36 15.26 12.19 -2.96
C THR A 36 13.79 11.81 -3.16
N ASN A 37 13.14 11.22 -2.14
CA ASN A 37 11.71 10.93 -2.19
C ASN A 37 10.85 12.21 -2.11
N ALA A 38 11.34 13.27 -1.45
CA ALA A 38 10.67 14.58 -1.44
C ALA A 38 10.82 15.34 -2.77
N ALA A 39 11.84 15.03 -3.55
CA ALA A 39 12.08 15.65 -4.87
C ALA A 39 11.24 15.01 -6.00
N GLY A 40 10.38 14.03 -5.68
CA GLY A 40 9.66 13.23 -6.67
C GLY A 40 10.57 12.22 -7.37
N SER A 41 10.09 11.03 -7.63
CA SER A 41 10.87 10.03 -8.38
C SER A 41 11.22 10.60 -9.76
N PRO A 42 12.48 10.62 -10.19
CA PRO A 42 12.85 11.14 -11.50
C PRO A 42 12.25 10.33 -12.66
N ASN A 43 11.61 9.21 -12.36
CA ASN A 43 10.88 8.40 -13.32
C ASN A 43 9.50 8.08 -12.72
N PRO A 44 8.48 8.95 -12.90
CA PRO A 44 7.17 8.72 -12.33
C PRO A 44 6.59 7.42 -12.90
N THR A 45 6.10 6.53 -12.02
CA THR A 45 5.40 5.32 -12.45
C THR A 45 4.35 5.68 -13.50
N PRO A 46 4.40 5.10 -14.72
CA PRO A 46 3.49 5.46 -15.80
C PRO A 46 2.03 5.31 -15.39
N ALA A 47 1.18 6.21 -15.85
CA ALA A 47 -0.26 6.09 -15.67
C ALA A 47 -0.82 4.98 -16.58
N VAL A 48 -1.66 4.12 -16.02
CA VAL A 48 -2.36 3.07 -16.75
C VAL A 48 -3.81 3.53 -16.99
N PRO A 49 -4.30 3.51 -18.25
CA PRO A 49 -5.72 3.77 -18.54
C PRO A 49 -6.56 2.61 -17.98
N TYR A 50 -7.43 2.89 -16.99
CA TYR A 50 -8.24 1.86 -16.34
C TYR A 50 -9.72 1.90 -16.76
N ALA A 51 -10.21 3.00 -17.35
CA ALA A 51 -11.61 3.20 -17.65
C ALA A 51 -12.18 2.15 -18.62
N GLU A 52 -11.43 1.82 -19.66
CA GLU A 52 -11.82 0.77 -20.63
C GLU A 52 -11.89 -0.59 -19.96
N THR A 53 -10.90 -0.90 -19.11
CA THR A 53 -10.88 -2.15 -18.35
C THR A 53 -12.06 -2.22 -17.37
N VAL A 54 -12.41 -1.13 -16.71
CA VAL A 54 -13.63 -1.06 -15.85
C VAL A 54 -14.88 -1.37 -16.65
N THR A 55 -15.01 -0.79 -17.85
CA THR A 55 -16.17 -1.03 -18.73
C THR A 55 -16.25 -2.49 -19.13
N TYR A 56 -15.12 -3.09 -19.55
CA TYR A 56 -15.04 -4.50 -19.89
C TYR A 56 -15.41 -5.39 -18.69
N VAL A 57 -14.80 -5.16 -17.55
CA VAL A 57 -15.02 -5.99 -16.34
C VAL A 57 -16.46 -5.90 -15.86
N ARG A 58 -17.11 -4.73 -15.92
CA ARG A 58 -18.53 -4.59 -15.58
C ARG A 58 -19.47 -5.45 -16.42
N GLN A 59 -19.08 -5.74 -17.67
CA GLN A 59 -19.88 -6.57 -18.57
C GLN A 59 -19.64 -8.08 -18.36
N GLN A 60 -18.46 -8.46 -17.88
CA GLN A 60 -18.05 -9.86 -17.79
C GLN A 60 -18.09 -10.40 -16.36
N SER A 61 -17.91 -9.55 -15.33
CA SER A 61 -17.74 -10.01 -13.97
C SER A 61 -19.05 -10.30 -13.26
N HIS A 62 -18.98 -11.22 -12.29
CA HIS A 62 -20.03 -11.49 -11.31
C HIS A 62 -19.84 -10.70 -10.01
N LEU A 63 -18.81 -9.85 -9.95
CA LEU A 63 -18.56 -8.95 -8.82
C LEU A 63 -19.52 -7.75 -8.88
N HIS A 64 -19.93 -7.28 -7.71
CA HIS A 64 -20.45 -5.93 -7.59
C HIS A 64 -19.30 -4.94 -7.74
N LEU A 65 -18.88 -4.71 -9.01
CA LEU A 65 -17.68 -3.96 -9.32
C LEU A 65 -17.83 -2.50 -8.95
N LEU A 66 -16.90 -2.04 -8.11
CA LEU A 66 -16.71 -0.64 -7.75
C LEU A 66 -15.41 -0.11 -8.36
N ALA A 67 -15.47 1.09 -8.91
CA ALA A 67 -14.30 1.81 -9.38
C ALA A 67 -14.58 3.32 -9.31
N PRO A 68 -13.56 4.17 -9.13
CA PRO A 68 -13.76 5.61 -9.22
C PRO A 68 -14.04 5.97 -10.69
N PRO A 69 -15.05 6.82 -10.99
CA PRO A 69 -15.34 7.26 -12.36
C PRO A 69 -14.21 8.10 -12.96
N SER A 70 -13.49 8.83 -12.11
CA SER A 70 -12.28 9.58 -12.43
C SER A 70 -11.41 9.72 -11.19
N LEU A 71 -10.12 9.98 -11.40
CA LEU A 71 -9.19 10.25 -10.31
C LEU A 71 -9.01 11.76 -10.13
N PRO A 72 -8.77 12.24 -8.90
CA PRO A 72 -8.44 13.64 -8.63
C PRO A 72 -7.24 14.11 -9.45
N LYS A 73 -7.12 15.42 -9.65
CA LYS A 73 -5.97 16.02 -10.35
C LYS A 73 -4.66 15.61 -9.70
N GLY A 74 -3.70 15.16 -10.50
CA GLY A 74 -2.39 14.70 -10.06
C GLY A 74 -2.35 13.25 -9.58
N TRP A 75 -3.49 12.59 -9.43
CA TRP A 75 -3.54 11.16 -9.12
C TRP A 75 -3.41 10.33 -10.40
N ARG A 76 -2.90 9.11 -10.28
CA ARG A 76 -2.74 8.22 -11.43
C ARG A 76 -2.97 6.76 -11.04
N ALA A 77 -3.68 6.03 -11.87
CA ALA A 77 -3.71 4.58 -11.78
C ALA A 77 -2.35 4.03 -12.23
N THR A 78 -1.78 3.12 -11.47
CA THR A 78 -0.46 2.53 -11.73
C THR A 78 -0.52 1.04 -12.02
N SER A 79 -1.62 0.40 -11.65
CA SER A 79 -1.88 -0.99 -11.97
C SER A 79 -3.37 -1.24 -12.08
N VAL A 80 -3.75 -2.07 -13.04
CA VAL A 80 -5.10 -2.58 -13.22
C VAL A 80 -5.01 -4.06 -13.54
N ARG A 81 -5.83 -4.88 -12.88
CA ARG A 81 -5.86 -6.32 -13.12
C ARG A 81 -7.27 -6.87 -12.87
N TYR A 82 -7.70 -7.69 -13.77
CA TYR A 82 -8.88 -8.53 -13.63
C TYR A 82 -8.50 -9.99 -13.86
N VAL A 83 -8.97 -10.86 -12.99
CA VAL A 83 -8.85 -12.30 -13.11
C VAL A 83 -10.26 -12.84 -13.12
N ASP A 84 -10.61 -13.56 -14.19
CA ASP A 84 -11.90 -14.19 -14.37
C ASP A 84 -11.96 -15.59 -13.77
N GLY A 85 -13.16 -16.15 -13.65
CA GLY A 85 -13.41 -17.53 -13.25
C GLY A 85 -13.59 -17.73 -11.75
N ARG A 86 -13.20 -18.91 -11.24
CA ARG A 86 -13.49 -19.34 -9.86
C ARG A 86 -12.93 -18.41 -8.79
N ASP A 87 -11.73 -17.87 -9.03
CA ASP A 87 -11.02 -16.95 -8.13
C ASP A 87 -11.13 -15.51 -8.63
N GLU A 88 -12.30 -15.15 -9.13
CA GLU A 88 -12.59 -13.85 -9.71
C GLU A 88 -12.12 -12.72 -8.78
N HIS A 89 -11.31 -11.83 -9.37
CA HIS A 89 -10.65 -10.79 -8.60
C HIS A 89 -10.40 -9.54 -9.45
N TRP A 90 -10.74 -8.39 -8.90
CA TRP A 90 -10.46 -7.06 -9.45
C TRP A 90 -9.45 -6.32 -8.58
N HIS A 91 -8.47 -5.73 -9.21
CA HIS A 91 -7.46 -4.89 -8.59
C HIS A 91 -7.28 -3.59 -9.35
N LEU A 92 -7.25 -2.47 -8.63
CA LEU A 92 -6.86 -1.15 -9.13
C LEU A 92 -5.92 -0.49 -8.13
N GLY A 93 -4.66 -0.28 -8.54
CA GLY A 93 -3.67 0.45 -7.78
C GLY A 93 -3.57 1.90 -8.24
N VAL A 94 -3.58 2.83 -7.30
CA VAL A 94 -3.56 4.27 -7.55
C VAL A 94 -2.47 4.91 -6.71
N LEU A 95 -1.78 5.90 -7.27
CA LEU A 95 -0.92 6.83 -6.54
C LEU A 95 -1.59 8.21 -6.49
N THR A 96 -1.59 8.82 -5.31
CA THR A 96 -2.03 10.20 -5.11
C THR A 96 -1.03 11.18 -5.70
N ALA A 97 -1.35 12.48 -5.72
CA ALA A 97 -0.41 13.53 -6.14
C ALA A 97 0.86 13.58 -5.25
N GLY A 98 0.78 13.09 -4.00
CA GLY A 98 1.90 12.97 -3.07
C GLY A 98 2.53 11.58 -3.05
N ASP A 99 2.34 10.77 -4.10
CA ASP A 99 2.88 9.41 -4.25
C ASP A 99 2.48 8.42 -3.15
N GLN A 100 1.39 8.68 -2.42
CA GLN A 100 0.82 7.74 -1.48
C GLN A 100 0.01 6.69 -2.23
N TYR A 101 0.15 5.44 -1.83
CA TYR A 101 -0.52 4.32 -2.50
C TYR A 101 -1.93 4.08 -1.96
N ILE A 102 -2.85 3.74 -2.88
CA ILE A 102 -4.18 3.24 -2.59
C ILE A 102 -4.44 2.03 -3.50
N GLY A 103 -4.76 0.88 -2.91
CA GLY A 103 -5.19 -0.33 -3.60
C GLY A 103 -6.68 -0.58 -3.37
N LEU A 104 -7.42 -0.80 -4.45
CA LEU A 104 -8.79 -1.31 -4.43
C LEU A 104 -8.75 -2.78 -4.84
N GLU A 105 -9.26 -3.63 -3.95
CA GLU A 105 -9.32 -5.08 -4.14
C GLU A 105 -10.77 -5.55 -4.03
N GLN A 106 -11.25 -6.31 -4.99
CA GLN A 106 -12.56 -6.93 -4.93
C GLN A 106 -12.50 -8.41 -5.34
N GLY A 107 -13.31 -9.25 -4.70
CA GLY A 107 -13.39 -10.67 -5.00
C GLY A 107 -14.37 -11.40 -4.10
N HIS A 108 -14.50 -12.70 -4.32
CA HIS A 108 -15.41 -13.56 -3.55
C HIS A 108 -14.85 -14.01 -2.19
N GLY A 109 -13.62 -13.67 -1.88
CA GLY A 109 -12.97 -14.01 -0.62
C GLY A 109 -13.67 -13.42 0.60
N THR A 110 -13.43 -14.01 1.78
CA THR A 110 -13.91 -13.42 3.04
C THR A 110 -13.15 -12.14 3.37
N VAL A 111 -13.80 -11.19 4.05
CA VAL A 111 -13.15 -9.96 4.54
C VAL A 111 -11.85 -10.29 5.27
N ARG A 112 -11.85 -11.30 6.16
CA ARG A 112 -10.68 -11.67 6.94
C ARG A 112 -9.52 -12.17 6.06
N ALA A 113 -9.82 -12.97 5.02
CA ALA A 113 -8.80 -13.44 4.09
C ALA A 113 -8.18 -12.30 3.30
N MET A 114 -9.00 -11.37 2.78
CA MET A 114 -8.53 -10.22 2.04
C MET A 114 -7.71 -9.26 2.92
N VAL A 115 -8.17 -8.96 4.12
CA VAL A 115 -7.44 -8.12 5.08
C VAL A 115 -6.09 -8.74 5.43
N LYS A 116 -6.05 -10.06 5.70
CA LYS A 116 -4.80 -10.78 5.98
C LYS A 116 -3.82 -10.70 4.82
N LYS A 117 -4.33 -10.75 3.58
CA LYS A 117 -3.51 -10.74 2.35
C LYS A 117 -3.01 -9.34 1.99
N TYR A 118 -3.86 -8.33 2.09
CA TYR A 118 -3.61 -7.00 1.50
C TYR A 118 -3.33 -5.89 2.52
N VAL A 119 -3.77 -6.03 3.77
CA VAL A 119 -3.42 -5.07 4.84
C VAL A 119 -2.25 -5.63 5.64
N ALA A 120 -2.50 -6.61 6.49
CA ALA A 120 -1.47 -7.34 7.23
C ALA A 120 -2.02 -8.62 7.86
N PRO A 121 -1.15 -9.63 8.11
CA PRO A 121 -1.55 -10.86 8.81
C PRO A 121 -2.17 -10.62 10.20
N ARG A 122 -1.77 -9.53 10.86
CA ARG A 122 -2.20 -9.12 12.21
C ARG A 122 -2.91 -7.78 12.23
N ALA A 123 -3.52 -7.37 11.12
CA ALA A 123 -4.32 -6.14 11.08
C ALA A 123 -5.43 -6.17 12.14
N ARG A 124 -5.62 -5.03 12.79
CA ARG A 124 -6.62 -4.85 13.85
C ARG A 124 -7.86 -4.21 13.29
N GLN A 125 -9.00 -4.81 13.58
CA GLN A 125 -10.30 -4.22 13.27
C GLN A 125 -10.53 -3.00 14.16
N GLN A 126 -10.97 -1.92 13.53
CA GLN A 126 -11.38 -0.68 14.18
C GLN A 126 -12.90 -0.54 14.16
N LYS A 127 -13.42 0.50 14.80
CA LYS A 127 -14.84 0.82 14.75
C LYS A 127 -15.31 1.03 13.31
N PRO A 128 -16.49 0.53 12.94
CA PRO A 128 -17.08 0.82 11.64
C PRO A 128 -17.25 2.33 11.43
N VAL A 129 -17.16 2.74 10.18
CA VAL A 129 -17.40 4.13 9.74
C VAL A 129 -18.44 4.14 8.64
N THR A 130 -19.28 5.17 8.61
CA THR A 130 -20.22 5.39 7.50
C THR A 130 -19.55 6.29 6.48
N ILE A 131 -19.44 5.80 5.23
CA ILE A 131 -18.86 6.54 4.10
C ILE A 131 -19.88 6.50 2.97
N ASP A 132 -20.33 7.65 2.49
CA ASP A 132 -21.35 7.80 1.43
C ASP A 132 -22.59 6.91 1.70
N GLY A 133 -23.14 6.99 2.94
CA GLY A 133 -24.32 6.24 3.36
C GLY A 133 -24.10 4.73 3.58
N ALA A 134 -22.92 4.19 3.31
CA ALA A 134 -22.59 2.78 3.48
C ALA A 134 -21.69 2.55 4.70
N SER A 135 -21.92 1.44 5.42
CA SER A 135 -21.09 1.03 6.55
C SER A 135 -19.85 0.29 6.05
N TRP A 136 -18.66 0.74 6.49
CA TRP A 136 -17.37 0.14 6.20
C TRP A 136 -16.66 -0.24 7.49
N THR A 137 -16.05 -1.39 7.53
CA THR A 137 -15.18 -1.80 8.64
C THR A 137 -13.79 -1.23 8.40
N ALA A 138 -13.28 -0.46 9.36
CA ALA A 138 -11.93 0.08 9.29
C ALA A 138 -10.91 -0.91 9.86
N TRP A 139 -9.71 -0.90 9.31
CA TRP A 139 -8.58 -1.75 9.69
C TRP A 139 -7.32 -0.91 9.80
N SER A 140 -6.41 -1.33 10.67
CA SER A 140 -5.06 -0.76 10.72
C SER A 140 -4.05 -1.85 11.08
N ASP A 141 -2.81 -1.65 10.62
CA ASP A 141 -1.69 -2.46 11.04
C ASP A 141 -0.75 -1.70 11.98
N SER A 142 0.37 -2.34 12.34
CA SER A 142 1.39 -1.72 13.19
C SER A 142 2.35 -0.80 12.44
N ALA A 143 2.36 -0.86 11.09
CA ALA A 143 3.18 -0.01 10.24
C ALA A 143 2.48 1.32 9.88
N GLY A 144 1.18 1.43 10.18
CA GLY A 144 0.38 2.61 9.91
C GLY A 144 -0.50 2.50 8.66
N ASP A 145 -0.47 1.36 7.98
CA ASP A 145 -1.37 1.11 6.86
C ASP A 145 -2.82 1.05 7.34
N LEU A 146 -3.69 1.68 6.56
CA LEU A 146 -5.13 1.75 6.81
C LEU A 146 -5.89 0.94 5.75
N GLY A 147 -7.03 0.39 6.13
CA GLY A 147 -7.92 -0.28 5.20
C GLY A 147 -9.38 -0.06 5.56
N PHE A 148 -10.24 -0.09 4.55
CA PHE A 148 -11.70 -0.10 4.69
C PHE A 148 -12.26 -1.29 3.93
N SER A 149 -13.04 -2.12 4.59
CA SER A 149 -13.68 -3.26 3.96
C SER A 149 -15.20 -3.21 4.06
N ARG A 150 -15.86 -3.71 3.02
CA ARG A 150 -17.30 -3.89 2.96
C ARG A 150 -17.60 -5.18 2.22
N ARG A 151 -18.63 -5.90 2.65
CA ARG A 151 -19.18 -7.03 1.90
C ARG A 151 -20.56 -6.67 1.38
N GLN A 152 -20.79 -6.97 0.11
CA GLN A 152 -22.08 -6.77 -0.56
C GLN A 152 -22.41 -8.04 -1.36
N GLY A 153 -23.43 -8.78 -0.93
CA GLY A 153 -23.69 -10.10 -1.47
C GLY A 153 -22.50 -11.04 -1.30
N ASN A 154 -21.99 -11.58 -2.39
CA ASN A 154 -20.81 -12.45 -2.43
C ASN A 154 -19.50 -11.68 -2.70
N THR A 155 -19.57 -10.37 -2.96
CA THR A 155 -18.40 -9.54 -3.23
C THR A 155 -17.88 -8.89 -1.97
N THR A 156 -16.60 -9.08 -1.66
CA THR A 156 -15.85 -8.33 -0.66
C THR A 156 -15.05 -7.25 -1.37
N THR A 157 -15.23 -6.01 -0.93
CA THR A 157 -14.42 -4.86 -1.34
C THR A 157 -13.49 -4.48 -0.21
N LEU A 158 -12.22 -4.26 -0.52
CA LEU A 158 -11.20 -3.76 0.38
C LEU A 158 -10.47 -2.60 -0.30
N VAL A 159 -10.40 -1.45 0.36
CA VAL A 159 -9.53 -0.35 0.00
C VAL A 159 -8.44 -0.27 1.07
N VAL A 160 -7.19 -0.27 0.65
CA VAL A 160 -6.02 -0.29 1.56
C VAL A 160 -4.95 0.64 1.02
N GLY A 161 -4.16 1.24 1.90
CA GLY A 161 -3.03 2.04 1.43
C GLY A 161 -2.27 2.77 2.52
N THR A 162 -1.22 3.45 2.07
CA THR A 162 -0.35 4.30 2.89
C THR A 162 -0.87 5.74 2.99
N ALA A 163 -1.93 6.06 2.23
CA ALA A 163 -2.57 7.36 2.30
C ALA A 163 -3.26 7.57 3.66
N ASP A 164 -3.34 8.83 4.08
CA ASP A 164 -4.03 9.17 5.33
C ASP A 164 -5.52 8.80 5.29
N ARG A 165 -6.14 8.78 6.48
CA ARG A 165 -7.54 8.37 6.64
C ARG A 165 -8.52 9.23 5.82
N ALA A 166 -8.30 10.54 5.75
CA ALA A 166 -9.19 11.44 5.04
C ALA A 166 -9.14 11.18 3.53
N THR A 167 -7.94 11.02 2.99
CA THR A 167 -7.67 10.67 1.60
C THR A 167 -8.29 9.33 1.22
N LEU A 168 -8.07 8.27 2.04
CA LEU A 168 -8.69 6.96 1.82
C LEU A 168 -10.22 7.02 1.90
N THR A 169 -10.78 7.76 2.86
CA THR A 169 -12.23 7.95 2.98
C THR A 169 -12.80 8.65 1.76
N GLY A 170 -12.14 9.70 1.26
CA GLY A 170 -12.53 10.39 0.03
C GLY A 170 -12.49 9.48 -1.19
N TYR A 171 -11.47 8.63 -1.30
CA TYR A 171 -11.39 7.63 -2.36
C TYR A 171 -12.53 6.62 -2.28
N VAL A 172 -12.80 6.06 -1.10
CA VAL A 172 -13.93 5.13 -0.89
C VAL A 172 -15.26 5.80 -1.26
N ALA A 173 -15.47 7.06 -0.89
CA ALA A 173 -16.68 7.82 -1.22
C ALA A 173 -16.83 8.06 -2.73
N SER A 174 -15.77 8.00 -3.51
CA SER A 174 -15.81 8.18 -4.98
C SER A 174 -16.19 6.92 -5.75
N LEU A 175 -16.19 5.75 -5.10
CA LEU A 175 -16.46 4.47 -5.76
C LEU A 175 -17.92 4.36 -6.21
N ARG A 176 -18.12 3.95 -7.46
CA ARG A 176 -19.43 3.72 -8.08
C ARG A 176 -19.45 2.38 -8.80
#